data_a78a04b13fe019e6711c2ee67ec0939f
#
_entry.id   a78a04b13fe019e6711c2ee67ec0939f
#
_cell.length_a   1.000
_cell.length_b   1.000
_cell.length_c   1.000
_cell.angle_alpha   90.00
_cell.angle_beta   90.00
_cell.angle_gamma   90.00
#
_symmetry.space_group_name_H-M   'P 1'
#
loop_
_entity.id
_entity.type
_entity.pdbx_description
1 polymer ?
#
loop_
_entity_poly.entity_id
_entity_poly.type
_entity_poly.pdbx_seq_one_letter_code
_entity_poly.pdbx_strand_id
1 'polypeptide(L)'
;MSAVRLTAAPYASPPSGGLTAAVALPAAASSADWAVEKLTELGVARILAIPTARAAGAAGGASVAAASVAARTDRWRRLAVAAAKQSLRPVVPEVEVSPAWADVLAVVAATVRRGEAVWVADVEGVELGSLLAPTRGGGGVGLQGGLLLVGPEGGFTPGEVGDLVGAGGLLVRLGGGRLRVETAAVAAAAAIMLVRCAGAESGM
;
A
#
# COMPACT_ATOMS: atom_id res chain seq x y z
N MET A 1 -18.31 30.17 -11.97
CA MET A 1 -17.92 28.89 -11.38
C MET A 1 -18.23 27.78 -12.36
N SER A 2 -17.23 27.29 -13.11
CA SER A 2 -17.44 26.22 -14.09
C SER A 2 -17.56 24.89 -13.34
N ALA A 3 -18.71 24.25 -13.45
CA ALA A 3 -18.90 22.90 -12.95
C ALA A 3 -17.97 21.95 -13.73
N VAL A 4 -16.99 21.36 -13.06
CA VAL A 4 -16.22 20.26 -13.61
C VAL A 4 -17.19 19.09 -13.79
N ARG A 5 -17.59 18.82 -15.02
CA ARG A 5 -18.30 17.59 -15.36
C ARG A 5 -17.33 16.43 -15.14
N LEU A 6 -17.48 15.74 -14.02
CA LEU A 6 -16.96 14.39 -13.89
C LEU A 6 -17.79 13.54 -14.87
N THR A 7 -17.28 13.34 -16.09
CA THR A 7 -17.83 12.34 -16.98
C THR A 7 -17.73 11.00 -16.26
N ALA A 8 -18.85 10.34 -16.07
CA ALA A 8 -18.94 9.01 -15.50
C ALA A 8 -18.40 7.97 -16.51
N ALA A 9 -17.11 8.05 -16.83
CA ALA A 9 -16.41 6.89 -17.31
C ALA A 9 -16.32 5.91 -16.14
N PRO A 10 -16.65 4.63 -16.31
CA PRO A 10 -16.35 3.64 -15.31
C PRO A 10 -14.86 3.81 -15.00
N TYR A 11 -14.55 3.95 -13.72
CA TYR A 11 -13.23 4.26 -13.20
C TYR A 11 -12.13 3.58 -14.02
N ALA A 12 -11.24 4.38 -14.61
CA ALA A 12 -10.12 3.84 -15.36
C ALA A 12 -9.35 2.89 -14.43
N SER A 13 -9.04 1.71 -14.93
CA SER A 13 -8.14 0.81 -14.21
C SER A 13 -6.88 1.59 -13.86
N PRO A 14 -6.35 1.44 -12.63
CA PRO A 14 -5.15 2.17 -12.25
C PRO A 14 -4.07 1.95 -13.29
N PRO A 15 -3.35 2.99 -13.70
CA PRO A 15 -2.31 2.86 -14.72
C PRO A 15 -1.32 1.79 -14.30
N SER A 16 -0.91 0.92 -15.22
CA SER A 16 0.20 0.01 -15.02
C SER A 16 1.39 0.81 -14.47
N GLY A 17 1.92 0.42 -13.32
CA GLY A 17 3.01 1.15 -12.66
C GLY A 17 2.58 2.05 -11.49
N GLY A 18 1.36 1.93 -10.96
CA GLY A 18 0.94 2.60 -9.74
C GLY A 18 1.50 1.95 -8.46
N LEU A 19 1.51 2.70 -7.34
CA LEU A 19 1.87 2.13 -6.04
C LEU A 19 0.74 1.22 -5.53
N THR A 20 1.10 -0.02 -5.16
CA THR A 20 0.24 -0.92 -4.39
C THR A 20 0.60 -0.81 -2.91
N ALA A 21 -0.36 -0.55 -2.04
CA ALA A 21 -0.20 -0.61 -0.59
C ALA A 21 -0.81 -1.91 -0.06
N ALA A 22 0.04 -2.86 0.35
CA ALA A 22 -0.34 -4.12 0.98
C ALA A 22 -0.24 -3.95 2.50
N VAL A 23 -1.37 -3.86 3.20
CA VAL A 23 -1.42 -3.46 4.61
C VAL A 23 -2.16 -4.50 5.44
N ALA A 24 -1.56 -4.93 6.55
CA ALA A 24 -2.26 -5.67 7.59
C ALA A 24 -3.23 -4.72 8.32
N LEU A 25 -4.36 -4.41 7.69
CA LEU A 25 -5.29 -3.40 8.18
C LEU A 25 -5.74 -3.72 9.61
N PRO A 26 -5.76 -2.72 10.51
CA PRO A 26 -6.17 -2.91 11.89
C PRO A 26 -7.56 -3.52 12.03
N ALA A 27 -7.77 -4.30 13.09
CA ALA A 27 -9.09 -4.85 13.42
C ALA A 27 -10.10 -3.74 13.76
N ALA A 28 -9.63 -2.62 14.33
CA ALA A 28 -10.45 -1.45 14.60
C ALA A 28 -10.92 -0.82 13.27
N ALA A 29 -12.22 -0.83 13.05
CA ALA A 29 -12.82 -0.38 11.79
C ALA A 29 -12.46 1.08 11.47
N SER A 30 -12.42 1.97 12.47
CA SER A 30 -12.07 3.39 12.28
C SER A 30 -10.65 3.60 11.76
N SER A 31 -9.66 2.87 12.27
CA SER A 31 -8.28 2.96 11.82
C SER A 31 -8.11 2.39 10.40
N ALA A 32 -8.76 1.26 10.11
CA ALA A 32 -8.75 0.66 8.78
C ALA A 32 -9.41 1.58 7.74
N ASP A 33 -10.57 2.15 8.06
CA ASP A 33 -11.29 3.10 7.21
C ASP A 33 -10.45 4.34 6.94
N TRP A 34 -9.81 4.89 7.97
CA TRP A 34 -8.93 6.05 7.85
C TRP A 34 -7.73 5.76 6.93
N ALA A 35 -7.11 4.58 7.06
CA ALA A 35 -6.01 4.19 6.19
C ALA A 35 -6.46 4.11 4.71
N VAL A 36 -7.61 3.47 4.43
CA VAL A 36 -8.15 3.37 3.07
C VAL A 36 -8.46 4.75 2.49
N GLU A 37 -9.07 5.64 3.28
CA GLU A 37 -9.36 7.02 2.88
C GLU A 37 -8.07 7.76 2.50
N LYS A 38 -7.06 7.79 3.38
CA LYS A 38 -5.83 8.56 3.16
C LYS A 38 -4.95 7.97 2.05
N LEU A 39 -4.87 6.65 1.92
CA LEU A 39 -4.18 6.03 0.79
C LEU A 39 -4.85 6.37 -0.55
N THR A 40 -6.18 6.47 -0.57
CA THR A 40 -6.93 6.92 -1.75
C THR A 40 -6.63 8.38 -2.08
N GLU A 41 -6.66 9.28 -1.09
CA GLU A 41 -6.33 10.70 -1.26
C GLU A 41 -4.90 10.89 -1.80
N LEU A 42 -3.94 10.08 -1.37
CA LEU A 42 -2.57 10.08 -1.89
C LEU A 42 -2.46 9.59 -3.34
N GLY A 43 -3.46 8.87 -3.85
CA GLY A 43 -3.48 8.35 -5.21
C GLY A 43 -2.77 7.00 -5.36
N VAL A 44 -2.76 6.18 -4.31
CA VAL A 44 -2.34 4.78 -4.38
C VAL A 44 -3.25 4.06 -5.40
N ALA A 45 -2.66 3.23 -6.25
CA ALA A 45 -3.40 2.55 -7.32
C ALA A 45 -4.19 1.33 -6.83
N ARG A 46 -3.65 0.63 -5.83
CA ARG A 46 -4.27 -0.57 -5.26
C ARG A 46 -4.03 -0.62 -3.75
N ILE A 47 -5.07 -0.96 -2.99
CA ILE A 47 -5.01 -1.22 -1.55
C ILE A 47 -5.32 -2.69 -1.35
N LEU A 48 -4.35 -3.46 -0.87
CA LEU A 48 -4.46 -4.88 -0.62
C LEU A 48 -4.42 -5.12 0.90
N ALA A 49 -5.55 -5.50 1.48
CA ALA A 49 -5.54 -5.95 2.86
C ALA A 49 -4.94 -7.35 2.95
N ILE A 50 -3.88 -7.52 3.74
CA ILE A 50 -3.10 -8.76 3.81
C ILE A 50 -3.33 -9.51 5.14
N PRO A 51 -3.42 -10.84 5.10
CA PRO A 51 -3.39 -11.66 6.29
C PRO A 51 -1.94 -11.75 6.81
N THR A 52 -1.78 -11.78 8.13
CA THR A 52 -0.49 -12.04 8.78
C THR A 52 -0.73 -12.97 9.97
N ALA A 53 0.30 -13.71 10.36
CA ALA A 53 0.22 -14.67 11.47
C ALA A 53 -0.15 -13.95 12.78
N ARG A 54 0.40 -12.76 13.04
CA ARG A 54 0.12 -11.99 14.25
C ARG A 54 -1.27 -11.37 14.26
N ALA A 55 -1.80 -10.92 13.09
CA ALA A 55 -3.16 -10.44 13.00
C ALA A 55 -4.18 -11.57 13.21
N ALA A 56 -3.91 -12.77 12.69
CA ALA A 56 -4.72 -13.96 12.88
C ALA A 56 -4.72 -14.41 14.36
N GLY A 57 -3.57 -14.37 15.04
CA GLY A 57 -3.46 -14.68 16.46
C GLY A 57 -4.22 -13.71 17.35
N ALA A 58 -4.21 -12.43 17.05
CA ALA A 58 -4.99 -11.40 17.76
C ALA A 58 -6.50 -11.57 17.59
N ALA A 59 -6.95 -12.12 16.47
CA ALA A 59 -8.36 -12.44 16.21
C ALA A 59 -8.82 -13.78 16.84
N GLY A 60 -8.00 -14.40 17.70
CA GLY A 60 -8.37 -15.66 18.37
C GLY A 60 -8.41 -16.89 17.45
N GLY A 61 -7.71 -16.87 16.32
CA GLY A 61 -7.64 -17.99 15.38
C GLY A 61 -8.95 -18.28 14.63
N ALA A 62 -9.99 -17.46 14.80
CA ALA A 62 -11.24 -17.62 14.10
C ALA A 62 -11.05 -17.26 12.61
N SER A 63 -11.28 -18.21 11.72
CA SER A 63 -11.44 -17.94 10.29
C SER A 63 -12.52 -16.88 10.14
N VAL A 64 -12.15 -15.70 9.67
CA VAL A 64 -13.12 -14.64 9.39
C VAL A 64 -14.03 -15.16 8.27
N ALA A 65 -15.32 -15.28 8.55
CA ALA A 65 -16.29 -15.80 7.58
C ALA A 65 -16.20 -15.01 6.27
N ALA A 66 -16.21 -15.70 5.13
CA ALA A 66 -16.08 -15.09 3.80
C ALA A 66 -17.08 -13.93 3.58
N ALA A 67 -18.30 -14.07 4.12
CA ALA A 67 -19.31 -13.01 4.10
C ALA A 67 -18.86 -11.73 4.82
N SER A 68 -18.13 -11.85 5.95
CA SER A 68 -17.59 -10.71 6.70
C SER A 68 -16.45 -10.03 5.93
N VAL A 69 -15.62 -10.79 5.22
CA VAL A 69 -14.55 -10.26 4.36
C VAL A 69 -15.17 -9.49 3.21
N ALA A 70 -16.17 -10.04 2.52
CA ALA A 70 -16.88 -9.41 1.42
C ALA A 70 -17.53 -8.09 1.85
N ALA A 71 -18.29 -8.10 2.95
CA ALA A 71 -18.95 -6.90 3.48
C ALA A 71 -17.95 -5.78 3.83
N ARG A 72 -16.78 -6.15 4.40
CA ARG A 72 -15.72 -5.20 4.73
C ARG A 72 -15.07 -4.63 3.48
N THR A 73 -14.79 -5.47 2.50
CA THR A 73 -14.22 -5.05 1.20
C THR A 73 -15.17 -4.08 0.48
N ASP A 74 -16.47 -4.38 0.45
CA ASP A 74 -17.47 -3.51 -0.17
C ASP A 74 -17.61 -2.17 0.56
N ARG A 75 -17.48 -2.16 1.89
CA ARG A 75 -17.42 -0.92 2.68
C ARG A 75 -16.20 -0.08 2.27
N TRP A 76 -15.01 -0.65 2.21
CA TRP A 76 -13.78 0.05 1.84
C TRP A 76 -13.81 0.55 0.40
N ARG A 77 -14.39 -0.20 -0.54
CA ARG A 77 -14.62 0.27 -1.92
C ARG A 77 -15.49 1.51 -1.97
N ARG A 78 -16.60 1.54 -1.22
CA ARG A 78 -17.45 2.73 -1.13
C ARG A 78 -16.71 3.92 -0.50
N LEU A 79 -15.90 3.68 0.50
CA LEU A 79 -15.08 4.69 1.15
C LEU A 79 -14.04 5.28 0.18
N ALA A 80 -13.34 4.42 -0.57
CA ALA A 80 -12.38 4.83 -1.59
C ALA A 80 -13.05 5.70 -2.68
N VAL A 81 -14.25 5.33 -3.13
CA VAL A 81 -15.03 6.16 -4.07
C VAL A 81 -15.35 7.54 -3.48
N ALA A 82 -15.76 7.60 -2.21
CA ALA A 82 -16.07 8.87 -1.54
C ALA A 82 -14.81 9.74 -1.38
N ALA A 83 -13.70 9.14 -0.95
CA ALA A 83 -12.42 9.81 -0.80
C ALA A 83 -11.86 10.34 -2.14
N ALA A 84 -11.94 9.54 -3.20
CA ALA A 84 -11.51 9.95 -4.53
C ALA A 84 -12.31 11.15 -5.06
N LYS A 85 -13.63 11.15 -4.85
CA LYS A 85 -14.50 12.29 -5.21
C LYS A 85 -14.13 13.56 -4.44
N GLN A 86 -13.94 13.44 -3.12
CA GLN A 86 -13.61 14.55 -2.25
C GLN A 86 -12.23 15.15 -2.59
N SER A 87 -11.23 14.31 -2.90
CA SER A 87 -9.87 14.72 -3.25
C SER A 87 -9.66 15.02 -4.75
N LEU A 88 -10.73 14.99 -5.55
CA LEU A 88 -10.71 15.22 -7.00
C LEU A 88 -9.78 14.27 -7.76
N ARG A 89 -9.62 13.04 -7.27
CA ARG A 89 -8.82 12.01 -7.95
C ARG A 89 -9.60 11.42 -9.12
N PRO A 90 -9.00 11.33 -10.32
CA PRO A 90 -9.66 10.76 -11.50
C PRO A 90 -9.75 9.22 -11.46
N VAL A 91 -8.94 8.58 -10.61
CA VAL A 91 -8.87 7.13 -10.46
C VAL A 91 -9.18 6.73 -9.02
N VAL A 92 -10.06 5.73 -8.86
CA VAL A 92 -10.31 5.09 -7.57
C VAL A 92 -9.39 3.87 -7.45
N PRO A 93 -8.69 3.69 -6.31
CA PRO A 93 -7.85 2.50 -6.14
C PRO A 93 -8.69 1.21 -6.16
N GLU A 94 -8.09 0.15 -6.67
CA GLU A 94 -8.61 -1.20 -6.43
C GLU A 94 -8.47 -1.54 -4.94
N VAL A 95 -9.55 -2.01 -4.33
CA VAL A 95 -9.53 -2.43 -2.91
C VAL A 95 -9.87 -3.90 -2.83
N GLU A 96 -8.95 -4.68 -2.31
CA GLU A 96 -9.01 -6.14 -2.23
C GLU A 96 -8.53 -6.67 -0.89
N VAL A 97 -8.92 -7.90 -0.59
CA VAL A 97 -8.41 -8.66 0.55
C VAL A 97 -7.71 -9.90 0.01
N SER A 98 -6.45 -10.08 0.36
CA SER A 98 -5.71 -11.30 0.04
C SER A 98 -6.24 -12.46 0.91
N PRO A 99 -6.63 -13.58 0.31
CA PRO A 99 -7.18 -14.69 1.07
C PRO A 99 -6.11 -15.47 1.86
N ALA A 100 -4.86 -15.50 1.37
CA ALA A 100 -3.78 -16.25 2.00
C ALA A 100 -2.43 -15.55 1.88
N TRP A 101 -1.48 -15.94 2.75
CA TRP A 101 -0.10 -15.44 2.72
C TRP A 101 0.61 -15.77 1.39
N ALA A 102 0.35 -16.94 0.83
CA ALA A 102 0.92 -17.34 -0.47
C ALA A 102 0.54 -16.38 -1.60
N ASP A 103 -0.68 -15.82 -1.58
CA ASP A 103 -1.11 -14.85 -2.58
C ASP A 103 -0.36 -13.52 -2.43
N VAL A 104 -0.04 -13.12 -1.19
CA VAL A 104 0.81 -11.94 -0.92
C VAL A 104 2.19 -12.15 -1.53
N LEU A 105 2.81 -13.31 -1.33
CA LEU A 105 4.11 -13.64 -1.92
C LEU A 105 4.07 -13.69 -3.44
N ALA A 106 2.97 -14.17 -4.03
CA ALA A 106 2.77 -14.14 -5.48
C ALA A 106 2.74 -12.70 -6.03
N VAL A 107 2.10 -11.76 -5.30
CA VAL A 107 2.11 -10.32 -5.65
C VAL A 107 3.51 -9.74 -5.54
N VAL A 108 4.27 -10.06 -4.48
CA VAL A 108 5.68 -9.65 -4.32
C VAL A 108 6.51 -10.11 -5.50
N ALA A 109 6.48 -11.42 -5.80
CA ALA A 109 7.23 -12.01 -6.90
C ALA A 109 6.84 -11.43 -8.27
N ALA A 110 5.56 -11.14 -8.49
CA ALA A 110 5.09 -10.51 -9.72
C ALA A 110 5.62 -9.08 -9.85
N THR A 111 5.67 -8.32 -8.75
CA THR A 111 6.21 -6.95 -8.72
C THR A 111 7.70 -6.94 -9.04
N VAL A 112 8.47 -7.83 -8.40
CA VAL A 112 9.91 -7.97 -8.67
C VAL A 112 10.18 -8.37 -10.13
N ARG A 113 9.39 -9.30 -10.71
CA ARG A 113 9.54 -9.69 -12.13
C ARG A 113 9.30 -8.54 -13.10
N ARG A 114 8.49 -7.53 -12.72
CA ARG A 114 8.29 -6.31 -13.52
C ARG A 114 9.42 -5.29 -13.34
N GLY A 115 10.43 -5.58 -12.52
CA GLY A 115 11.50 -4.64 -12.19
C GLY A 115 11.06 -3.50 -11.27
N GLU A 116 9.92 -3.65 -10.60
CA GLU A 116 9.37 -2.67 -9.68
C GLU A 116 9.87 -2.91 -8.26
N ALA A 117 10.03 -1.86 -7.48
CA ALA A 117 10.52 -1.94 -6.10
C ALA A 117 9.47 -2.53 -5.15
N VAL A 118 9.94 -3.32 -4.18
CA VAL A 118 9.13 -3.86 -3.09
C VAL A 118 9.73 -3.39 -1.76
N TRP A 119 8.99 -2.57 -1.02
CA TRP A 119 9.38 -2.05 0.29
C TRP A 119 8.59 -2.77 1.38
N VAL A 120 9.29 -3.28 2.37
CA VAL A 120 8.70 -3.95 3.53
C VAL A 120 8.99 -3.11 4.77
N ALA A 121 7.97 -2.52 5.36
CA ALA A 121 8.13 -1.68 6.54
C ALA A 121 8.54 -2.52 7.75
N ASP A 122 9.77 -2.31 8.23
CA ASP A 122 10.34 -2.99 9.38
C ASP A 122 11.34 -2.06 10.10
N VAL A 123 11.45 -2.19 11.43
CA VAL A 123 12.34 -1.35 12.25
C VAL A 123 13.82 -1.63 11.99
N GLU A 124 14.16 -2.83 11.54
CA GLU A 124 15.53 -3.26 11.20
C GLU A 124 15.93 -2.88 9.77
N GLY A 125 15.02 -2.23 9.03
CA GLY A 125 15.24 -1.86 7.63
C GLY A 125 16.18 -0.66 7.44
N VAL A 126 16.54 -0.43 6.19
CA VAL A 126 17.26 0.78 5.75
C VAL A 126 16.32 1.98 5.80
N GLU A 127 16.83 3.17 6.12
CA GLU A 127 16.03 4.39 6.12
C GLU A 127 15.38 4.65 4.75
N LEU A 128 14.04 4.68 4.68
CA LEU A 128 13.31 4.85 3.42
C LEU A 128 13.71 6.16 2.72
N GLY A 129 13.90 7.24 3.46
CA GLY A 129 14.32 8.52 2.92
C GLY A 129 15.66 8.47 2.18
N SER A 130 16.61 7.64 2.65
CA SER A 130 17.90 7.46 1.97
C SER A 130 17.78 6.71 0.65
N LEU A 131 16.81 5.79 0.54
CA LEU A 131 16.54 5.04 -0.70
C LEU A 131 15.80 5.88 -1.74
N LEU A 132 14.99 6.82 -1.28
CA LEU A 132 14.21 7.72 -2.13
C LEU A 132 15.00 8.97 -2.52
N ALA A 133 16.15 9.24 -1.90
CA ALA A 133 16.96 10.41 -2.20
C ALA A 133 17.44 10.39 -3.67
N PRO A 134 17.41 11.53 -4.37
CA PRO A 134 17.91 11.62 -5.74
C PRO A 134 19.38 11.22 -5.79
N THR A 135 19.74 10.21 -6.58
CA THR A 135 21.14 9.89 -6.83
C THR A 135 21.76 10.92 -7.75
N ARG A 136 22.96 11.44 -7.39
CA ARG A 136 23.76 12.31 -8.27
C ARG A 136 24.15 11.53 -9.53
N GLY A 137 23.32 11.57 -10.55
CA GLY A 137 23.57 10.81 -11.80
C GLY A 137 22.32 10.40 -12.56
N GLY A 138 21.13 10.83 -12.11
CA GLY A 138 19.89 10.63 -12.85
C GLY A 138 19.35 9.20 -12.80
N GLY A 139 20.00 8.26 -12.09
CA GLY A 139 19.56 6.89 -11.90
C GLY A 139 18.70 6.74 -10.65
N GLY A 140 17.66 7.53 -10.47
CA GLY A 140 16.64 7.22 -9.47
C GLY A 140 16.08 5.84 -9.79
N VAL A 141 15.94 4.99 -8.76
CA VAL A 141 15.21 3.71 -8.90
C VAL A 141 13.94 4.03 -9.67
N GLY A 142 13.73 3.40 -10.84
CA GLY A 142 12.59 3.69 -11.70
C GLY A 142 11.28 3.48 -10.94
N LEU A 143 10.80 4.55 -10.31
CA LEU A 143 9.61 4.55 -9.44
C LEU A 143 8.31 4.53 -10.26
N GLN A 144 8.32 3.83 -11.40
CA GLN A 144 7.14 3.70 -12.29
C GLN A 144 6.01 2.95 -11.60
N GLY A 145 6.32 2.04 -10.65
CA GLY A 145 5.39 1.27 -9.86
C GLY A 145 6.04 0.81 -8.56
N GLY A 146 5.37 0.00 -7.79
CA GLY A 146 5.95 -0.61 -6.62
C GLY A 146 4.93 -1.17 -5.65
N LEU A 147 5.45 -1.92 -4.68
CA LEU A 147 4.67 -2.54 -3.63
C LEU A 147 5.22 -2.12 -2.27
N LEU A 148 4.38 -1.52 -1.45
CA LEU A 148 4.66 -1.21 -0.07
C LEU A 148 3.93 -2.23 0.81
N LEU A 149 4.65 -2.96 1.65
CA LEU A 149 4.07 -3.88 2.65
C LEU A 149 4.20 -3.30 4.05
N VAL A 150 3.11 -3.29 4.79
CA VAL A 150 3.06 -2.82 6.18
C VAL A 150 2.39 -3.89 7.04
N GLY A 151 3.14 -4.43 8.00
CA GLY A 151 2.71 -5.45 8.94
C GLY A 151 1.78 -4.89 10.02
N PRO A 152 1.24 -5.75 10.90
CA PRO A 152 0.42 -5.36 12.04
C PRO A 152 1.28 -4.65 13.11
N GLU A 153 0.66 -4.21 14.21
CA GLU A 153 1.33 -3.49 15.31
C GLU A 153 2.55 -4.25 15.87
N GLY A 154 2.50 -5.57 15.86
CA GLY A 154 3.63 -6.43 16.26
C GLY A 154 4.70 -6.62 15.17
N GLY A 155 4.51 -6.04 13.98
CA GLY A 155 5.34 -6.29 12.80
C GLY A 155 5.08 -7.67 12.17
N PHE A 156 5.80 -7.99 11.12
CA PHE A 156 5.83 -9.34 10.55
C PHE A 156 6.56 -10.31 11.49
N THR A 157 6.25 -11.59 11.41
CA THR A 157 7.04 -12.62 12.09
C THR A 157 8.39 -12.83 11.38
N PRO A 158 9.42 -13.40 12.06
CA PRO A 158 10.70 -13.69 11.39
C PRO A 158 10.55 -14.57 10.13
N GLY A 159 9.59 -15.50 10.13
CA GLY A 159 9.29 -16.33 8.96
C GLY A 159 8.71 -15.49 7.81
N GLU A 160 7.72 -14.63 8.09
CA GLU A 160 7.13 -13.72 7.09
C GLU A 160 8.18 -12.75 6.54
N VAL A 161 9.06 -12.21 7.39
CA VAL A 161 10.18 -11.36 6.94
C VAL A 161 11.12 -12.14 6.02
N GLY A 162 11.49 -13.39 6.40
CA GLY A 162 12.31 -14.25 5.57
C GLY A 162 11.68 -14.52 4.20
N ASP A 163 10.39 -14.84 4.16
CA ASP A 163 9.64 -15.07 2.93
C ASP A 163 9.63 -13.81 2.02
N LEU A 164 9.35 -12.64 2.60
CA LEU A 164 9.29 -11.37 1.87
C LEU A 164 10.65 -10.97 1.29
N VAL A 165 11.72 -11.09 2.09
CA VAL A 165 13.09 -10.80 1.64
C VAL A 165 13.54 -11.82 0.60
N GLY A 166 13.26 -13.11 0.81
CA GLY A 166 13.55 -14.17 -0.15
C GLY A 166 12.84 -13.99 -1.49
N ALA A 167 11.66 -13.37 -1.48
CA ALA A 167 10.92 -13.01 -2.68
C ALA A 167 11.40 -11.69 -3.36
N GLY A 168 12.39 -10.99 -2.77
CA GLY A 168 12.98 -9.77 -3.32
C GLY A 168 12.50 -8.46 -2.68
N GLY A 169 11.83 -8.53 -1.52
CA GLY A 169 11.46 -7.37 -0.72
C GLY A 169 12.65 -6.74 -0.01
N LEU A 170 12.70 -5.42 0.05
CA LEU A 170 13.69 -4.65 0.77
C LEU A 170 13.09 -4.13 2.08
N LEU A 171 13.73 -4.45 3.22
CA LEU A 171 13.31 -3.93 4.52
C LEU A 171 13.61 -2.43 4.60
N VAL A 172 12.59 -1.65 4.98
CA VAL A 172 12.69 -0.20 5.11
C VAL A 172 12.12 0.28 6.44
N ARG A 173 12.76 1.25 7.06
CA ARG A 173 12.26 1.90 8.26
C ARG A 173 11.81 3.34 7.99
N LEU A 174 10.86 3.80 8.77
CA LEU A 174 10.23 5.11 8.69
C LEU A 174 10.63 5.98 9.90
N GLY A 175 11.94 6.26 10.03
CA GLY A 175 12.46 7.01 11.16
C GLY A 175 12.72 6.17 12.41
N GLY A 176 12.99 6.82 13.56
CA GLY A 176 13.48 6.17 14.79
C GLY A 176 12.40 5.64 15.73
N GLY A 177 11.12 5.79 15.42
CA GLY A 177 10.02 5.40 16.29
C GLY A 177 9.11 4.32 15.70
N ARG A 178 8.42 3.57 16.58
CA ARG A 178 7.38 2.63 16.13
C ARG A 178 6.10 3.40 15.82
N LEU A 179 5.62 3.32 14.58
CA LEU A 179 4.38 3.92 14.13
C LEU A 179 3.22 2.92 14.24
N ARG A 180 2.00 3.43 14.36
CA ARG A 180 0.79 2.62 14.14
C ARG A 180 0.71 2.18 12.67
N VAL A 181 0.03 1.08 12.40
CA VAL A 181 -0.10 0.50 11.05
C VAL A 181 -0.59 1.53 10.03
N GLU A 182 -1.70 2.20 10.36
CA GLU A 182 -2.30 3.22 9.50
C GLU A 182 -1.36 4.41 9.27
N THR A 183 -0.64 4.84 10.30
CA THR A 183 0.34 5.93 10.20
C THR A 183 1.53 5.52 9.34
N ALA A 184 2.08 4.32 9.54
CA ALA A 184 3.18 3.80 8.75
C ALA A 184 2.81 3.68 7.27
N ALA A 185 1.62 3.13 6.97
CA ALA A 185 1.13 2.96 5.61
C ALA A 185 1.00 4.30 4.88
N VAL A 186 0.37 5.29 5.53
CA VAL A 186 0.15 6.62 4.93
C VAL A 186 1.46 7.39 4.80
N ALA A 187 2.33 7.38 5.83
CA ALA A 187 3.61 8.11 5.79
C ALA A 187 4.55 7.55 4.71
N ALA A 188 4.69 6.20 4.62
CA ALA A 188 5.52 5.58 3.59
C ALA A 188 4.95 5.82 2.18
N ALA A 189 3.64 5.64 2.00
CA ALA A 189 2.99 5.91 0.71
C ALA A 189 3.19 7.37 0.28
N ALA A 190 3.02 8.34 1.20
CA ALA A 190 3.24 9.76 0.92
C ALA A 190 4.68 10.03 0.50
N ALA A 191 5.68 9.51 1.21
CA ALA A 191 7.09 9.68 0.86
C ALA A 191 7.40 9.12 -0.53
N ILE A 192 6.94 7.91 -0.85
CA ILE A 192 7.14 7.28 -2.15
C ILE A 192 6.44 8.08 -3.27
N MET A 193 5.20 8.51 -3.05
CA MET A 193 4.41 9.23 -4.06
C MET A 193 4.98 10.62 -4.35
N LEU A 194 5.49 11.35 -3.34
CA LEU A 194 6.10 12.67 -3.52
C LEU A 194 7.35 12.60 -4.42
N VAL A 195 8.21 11.61 -4.20
CA VAL A 195 9.42 11.44 -5.03
C VAL A 195 9.06 11.05 -6.47
N ARG A 196 8.02 10.27 -6.67
CA ARG A 196 7.51 9.91 -8.00
C ARG A 196 7.01 11.13 -8.78
N CYS A 197 6.27 12.02 -8.13
CA CYS A 197 5.78 13.25 -8.76
C CYS A 197 6.95 14.15 -9.21
N ALA A 198 7.97 14.31 -8.37
CA ALA A 198 9.15 15.12 -8.70
C ALA A 198 9.95 14.55 -9.89
N GLY A 199 10.03 13.23 -10.03
CA GLY A 199 10.71 12.57 -11.16
C GLY A 199 9.97 12.71 -12.50
N ALA A 200 8.66 12.84 -12.50
CA ALA A 200 7.85 12.97 -13.71
C ALA A 200 8.00 14.36 -14.38
N GLU A 201 8.26 15.40 -13.59
CA GLU A 201 8.44 16.78 -14.11
C GLU A 201 9.83 17.04 -14.69
N SER A 202 10.83 16.24 -14.34
CA SER A 202 12.21 16.40 -14.80
C SER A 202 12.48 15.73 -16.16
N GLY A 203 11.51 15.07 -16.75
CA GLY A 203 11.60 14.32 -18.01
C GLY A 203 10.89 14.98 -19.21
N MET A 204 10.39 16.22 -19.07
CA MET A 204 9.88 17.07 -20.16
C MET A 204 10.91 18.21 -20.48
#